data_627350229ca5f0d0ab2356589c28470e
#
_entry.id   627350229ca5f0d0ab2356589c28470e
#
_cell.length_a   1.000
_cell.length_b   1.000
_cell.length_c   1.000
_cell.angle_alpha   90.00
_cell.angle_beta   90.00
_cell.angle_gamma   90.00
#
_symmetry.space_group_name_H-M   'P 1'
#
loop_
_entity.id
_entity.type
_entity.pdbx_description
1 polymer ?
#
loop_
_entity_poly.entity_id
_entity_poly.type
_entity_poly.pdbx_seq_one_letter_code
_entity_poly.pdbx_strand_id
1 'polypeptide(L)'
;MGDASDAGLPVKRRVGPDGIHLFDRRTGLNVLFDEVDVPETQWTRAPRQVSIALTNACDLACPFCYAPKAAAMLDADRLCAWADELNAEGCLGIGFGGGEPTLYRRLPQVCRHVAEHTSLAVTMTTHAHRFTPRLIDALAGAVNFVRVSVDGVGPIYEELRGRPFVELVQRLTWIGRAFRFGLNCVVNLRTLPDLDAVSDLAATTGAEELLLLPERPARGRPGSSPNVVAALHQWITDYRGPVALTLGAGDSGSLPIAQPLPSETGLRTYAHIDASGTLRRSSYHSTGEPVDERGVLAALERLQQKDVA
;
A
#
# COMPACT_ATOMS: atom_id res chain seq x y z
N MET A 1 21.95 -8.72 29.30
CA MET A 1 21.04 -9.88 29.17
C MET A 1 20.76 -10.01 27.70
N GLY A 2 21.25 -11.10 27.14
CA GLY A 2 21.49 -11.25 25.72
C GLY A 2 20.24 -11.21 24.84
N ASP A 3 20.49 -10.69 23.68
CA ASP A 3 19.70 -10.68 22.47
C ASP A 3 19.20 -12.10 22.13
N ALA A 4 17.94 -12.37 22.45
CA ALA A 4 17.26 -13.55 21.94
C ALA A 4 16.89 -13.21 20.49
N SER A 5 17.75 -13.63 19.55
CA SER A 5 17.52 -13.58 18.12
C SER A 5 16.09 -14.09 17.82
N ASP A 6 15.28 -13.24 17.20
CA ASP A 6 13.89 -13.46 16.76
C ASP A 6 13.78 -14.51 15.62
N ALA A 7 14.73 -15.43 15.57
CA ALA A 7 14.91 -16.44 14.52
C ALA A 7 13.91 -17.61 14.58
N GLY A 8 12.86 -17.55 15.39
CA GLY A 8 11.97 -18.68 15.61
C GLY A 8 10.48 -18.47 15.48
N LEU A 9 9.96 -17.25 15.46
CA LEU A 9 8.52 -16.99 15.39
C LEU A 9 8.12 -16.40 14.02
N PRO A 10 7.14 -16.99 13.32
CA PRO A 10 6.61 -16.41 12.09
C PRO A 10 5.87 -15.08 12.32
N VAL A 11 5.79 -14.63 13.57
CA VAL A 11 5.00 -13.50 14.06
C VAL A 11 5.92 -12.35 14.42
N LYS A 12 5.75 -11.22 13.76
CA LYS A 12 6.47 -9.98 14.07
C LYS A 12 5.79 -9.25 15.22
N ARG A 13 6.60 -8.77 16.17
CA ARG A 13 6.16 -7.93 17.29
C ARG A 13 6.40 -6.46 16.97
N ARG A 14 5.37 -5.63 17.21
CA ARG A 14 5.45 -4.17 17.21
C ARG A 14 4.92 -3.64 18.52
N VAL A 15 5.55 -2.60 19.05
CA VAL A 15 5.18 -1.97 20.32
C VAL A 15 4.87 -0.50 20.04
N GLY A 16 3.78 0.00 20.60
CA GLY A 16 3.33 1.36 20.39
C GLY A 16 2.37 1.88 21.46
N PRO A 17 1.77 3.04 21.25
CA PRO A 17 0.86 3.67 22.21
C PRO A 17 -0.41 2.85 22.48
N ASP A 18 -0.80 1.98 21.55
CA ASP A 18 -1.98 1.11 21.69
C ASP A 18 -1.63 -0.29 22.23
N GLY A 19 -0.40 -0.49 22.76
CA GLY A 19 0.04 -1.74 23.35
C GLY A 19 1.00 -2.55 22.48
N ILE A 20 0.87 -3.88 22.52
CA ILE A 20 1.72 -4.83 21.78
C ILE A 20 0.92 -5.45 20.64
N HIS A 21 1.41 -5.26 19.43
CA HIS A 21 0.82 -5.81 18.21
C HIS A 21 1.68 -6.97 17.69
N LEU A 22 1.07 -8.14 17.52
CA LEU A 22 1.65 -9.30 16.87
C LEU A 22 1.07 -9.46 15.47
N PHE A 23 1.93 -9.65 14.48
CA PHE A 23 1.55 -9.75 13.08
C PHE A 23 2.23 -10.93 12.38
N ASP A 24 1.44 -11.81 11.76
CA ASP A 24 1.94 -12.86 10.87
C ASP A 24 1.72 -12.48 9.40
N ARG A 25 2.81 -12.21 8.68
CA ARG A 25 2.78 -11.82 7.26
C ARG A 25 2.21 -12.88 6.32
N ARG A 26 2.25 -14.17 6.69
CA ARG A 26 1.79 -15.28 5.83
C ARG A 26 0.28 -15.42 5.86
N THR A 27 -0.30 -15.32 7.04
CA THR A 27 -1.75 -15.46 7.25
C THR A 27 -2.48 -14.13 7.24
N GLY A 28 -1.76 -13.01 7.49
CA GLY A 28 -2.35 -11.70 7.75
C GLY A 28 -2.98 -11.57 9.14
N LEU A 29 -2.73 -12.55 10.04
CA LEU A 29 -3.24 -12.49 11.40
C LEU A 29 -2.63 -11.31 12.15
N ASN A 30 -3.49 -10.53 12.76
CA ASN A 30 -3.15 -9.43 13.64
C ASN A 30 -3.75 -9.70 15.04
N VAL A 31 -2.92 -9.62 16.07
CA VAL A 31 -3.36 -9.73 17.47
C VAL A 31 -2.84 -8.51 18.21
N LEU A 32 -3.73 -7.76 18.83
CA LEU A 32 -3.41 -6.60 19.66
C LEU A 32 -3.63 -6.95 21.13
N PHE A 33 -2.63 -6.69 21.96
CA PHE A 33 -2.72 -6.70 23.42
C PHE A 33 -2.77 -5.24 23.86
N ASP A 34 -3.96 -4.66 23.85
CA ASP A 34 -4.25 -3.25 24.17
C ASP A 34 -4.31 -2.98 25.68
N GLU A 35 -4.37 -4.04 26.50
CA GLU A 35 -4.34 -3.95 27.97
C GLU A 35 -2.91 -3.75 28.51
N VAL A 36 -1.89 -3.77 27.65
CA VAL A 36 -0.48 -3.65 28.04
C VAL A 36 0.03 -2.23 27.83
N ASP A 37 0.17 -1.50 28.92
CA ASP A 37 0.84 -0.21 28.88
C ASP A 37 2.34 -0.37 28.64
N VAL A 38 2.85 0.26 27.58
CA VAL A 38 4.26 0.24 27.24
C VAL A 38 4.83 1.65 27.29
N PRO A 39 5.91 1.89 28.05
CA PRO A 39 6.58 3.20 28.08
C PRO A 39 7.04 3.65 26.68
N GLU A 40 6.90 4.95 26.38
CA GLU A 40 7.28 5.53 25.08
C GLU A 40 8.70 5.21 24.68
N THR A 41 9.61 5.11 25.63
CA THR A 41 11.03 4.76 25.40
C THR A 41 11.24 3.34 24.82
N GLN A 42 10.22 2.50 24.87
CA GLN A 42 10.22 1.14 24.33
C GLN A 42 9.43 1.01 23.02
N TRP A 43 8.79 2.10 22.55
CA TRP A 43 8.03 2.04 21.31
C TRP A 43 8.94 1.82 20.11
N THR A 44 8.47 1.04 19.17
CA THR A 44 9.14 0.87 17.88
C THR A 44 9.24 2.19 17.13
N ARG A 45 10.35 2.43 16.44
CA ARG A 45 10.69 3.73 15.84
C ARG A 45 10.17 3.86 14.42
N ALA A 46 10.22 2.78 13.63
CA ALA A 46 9.76 2.80 12.26
C ALA A 46 8.22 2.99 12.15
N PRO A 47 7.71 3.58 11.06
CA PRO A 47 6.29 3.52 10.73
C PRO A 47 5.81 2.08 10.68
N ARG A 48 4.51 1.84 10.99
CA ARG A 48 3.92 0.51 10.85
C ARG A 48 4.06 -0.03 9.43
N GLN A 49 3.83 0.82 8.44
CA GLN A 49 3.94 0.51 7.03
C GLN A 49 4.63 1.62 6.28
N VAL A 50 5.50 1.24 5.35
CA VAL A 50 6.15 2.18 4.42
C VAL A 50 5.82 1.78 2.99
N SER A 51 5.24 2.70 2.21
CA SER A 51 5.13 2.49 0.78
C SER A 51 6.34 3.10 0.05
N ILE A 52 6.79 2.42 -0.99
CA ILE A 52 7.97 2.83 -1.75
C ILE A 52 7.65 2.83 -3.25
N ALA A 53 7.80 3.99 -3.88
CA ALA A 53 7.72 4.11 -5.32
C ALA A 53 9.05 3.67 -5.94
N LEU A 54 9.10 2.49 -6.55
CA LEU A 54 10.34 1.95 -7.12
C LEU A 54 10.83 2.76 -8.33
N THR A 55 9.89 3.26 -9.12
CA THR A 55 10.13 4.03 -10.34
C THR A 55 8.95 4.93 -10.67
N ASN A 56 9.18 6.01 -11.39
CA ASN A 56 8.12 6.82 -11.97
C ASN A 56 7.68 6.32 -13.36
N ALA A 57 8.40 5.35 -13.95
CA ALA A 57 8.02 4.78 -15.24
C ALA A 57 6.69 4.04 -15.13
N CYS A 58 5.79 4.28 -16.09
CA CYS A 58 4.52 3.58 -16.24
C CYS A 58 4.16 3.55 -17.73
N ASP A 59 3.64 2.44 -18.22
CA ASP A 59 3.15 2.26 -19.58
C ASP A 59 1.65 2.56 -19.72
N LEU A 60 1.04 3.18 -18.69
CA LEU A 60 -0.30 3.75 -18.72
C LEU A 60 -0.28 5.27 -18.52
N ALA A 61 -1.34 5.94 -18.98
CA ALA A 61 -1.51 7.39 -18.91
C ALA A 61 -2.84 7.80 -18.27
N CYS A 62 -3.23 7.12 -17.17
CA CYS A 62 -4.49 7.37 -16.48
C CYS A 62 -4.68 8.84 -16.13
N PRO A 63 -5.84 9.45 -16.42
CA PRO A 63 -6.05 10.90 -16.28
C PRO A 63 -5.95 11.42 -14.84
N PHE A 64 -6.30 10.60 -13.84
CA PHE A 64 -6.25 10.92 -12.41
C PHE A 64 -4.93 10.52 -11.74
N CYS A 65 -3.95 10.04 -12.48
CA CYS A 65 -2.70 9.54 -11.92
C CYS A 65 -1.92 10.67 -11.22
N TYR A 66 -1.65 10.51 -9.93
CA TYR A 66 -0.86 11.44 -9.12
C TYR A 66 0.66 11.28 -9.30
N ALA A 67 1.12 10.09 -9.73
CA ALA A 67 2.55 9.77 -9.80
C ALA A 67 3.32 10.75 -10.69
N PRO A 68 4.48 11.27 -10.26
CA PRO A 68 5.32 12.16 -11.06
C PRO A 68 5.68 11.56 -12.42
N LYS A 69 5.82 12.39 -13.45
CA LYS A 69 6.25 11.94 -14.80
C LYS A 69 7.73 12.17 -15.08
N ALA A 70 8.44 12.86 -14.19
CA ALA A 70 9.88 12.97 -14.27
C ALA A 70 10.53 11.59 -14.09
N ALA A 71 11.56 11.31 -14.88
CA ALA A 71 12.28 10.04 -14.77
C ALA A 71 12.97 9.93 -13.42
N ALA A 72 12.62 8.89 -12.66
CA ALA A 72 13.27 8.54 -11.41
C ALA A 72 13.12 7.03 -11.17
N MET A 73 14.12 6.43 -10.53
CA MET A 73 14.16 5.02 -10.18
C MET A 73 15.14 4.84 -9.02
N LEU A 74 14.73 4.05 -8.03
CA LEU A 74 15.56 3.74 -6.87
C LEU A 74 16.58 2.66 -7.18
N ASP A 75 17.71 2.74 -6.49
CA ASP A 75 18.71 1.69 -6.49
C ASP A 75 18.27 0.49 -5.66
N ALA A 76 18.52 -0.73 -6.14
CA ALA A 76 18.04 -1.95 -5.48
C ALA A 76 18.78 -2.27 -4.19
N ASP A 77 20.08 -1.96 -4.12
CA ASP A 77 20.87 -2.28 -2.93
C ASP A 77 20.50 -1.32 -1.79
N ARG A 78 20.19 -0.03 -2.12
CA ARG A 78 19.58 0.90 -1.17
C ARG A 78 18.21 0.44 -0.67
N LEU A 79 17.36 -0.09 -1.56
CA LEU A 79 16.05 -0.63 -1.18
C LEU A 79 16.18 -1.80 -0.20
N CYS A 80 17.13 -2.70 -0.41
CA CYS A 80 17.42 -3.79 0.50
C CYS A 80 17.89 -3.27 1.88
N ALA A 81 18.82 -2.35 1.89
CA ALA A 81 19.30 -1.73 3.14
C ALA A 81 18.19 -1.02 3.92
N TRP A 82 17.30 -0.30 3.24
CA TRP A 82 16.14 0.34 3.87
C TRP A 82 15.14 -0.68 4.44
N ALA A 83 14.95 -1.81 3.74
CA ALA A 83 14.09 -2.88 4.24
C ALA A 83 14.66 -3.50 5.52
N ASP A 84 15.97 -3.75 5.57
CA ASP A 84 16.65 -4.29 6.74
C ASP A 84 16.56 -3.31 7.92
N GLU A 85 16.81 -2.00 7.71
CA GLU A 85 16.64 -0.95 8.72
C GLU A 85 15.20 -0.88 9.25
N LEU A 86 14.21 -0.79 8.36
CA LEU A 86 12.80 -0.74 8.73
C LEU A 86 12.36 -1.99 9.49
N ASN A 87 12.89 -3.15 9.09
CA ASN A 87 12.63 -4.41 9.79
C ASN A 87 13.15 -4.39 11.22
N ALA A 88 14.40 -3.98 11.42
CA ALA A 88 15.04 -3.92 12.73
C ALA A 88 14.29 -2.98 13.69
N GLU A 89 13.69 -1.90 13.17
CA GLU A 89 13.01 -0.87 13.94
C GLU A 89 11.48 -1.04 14.04
N GLY A 90 10.97 -2.26 13.70
CA GLY A 90 9.61 -2.69 13.98
C GLY A 90 8.54 -2.27 12.96
N CYS A 91 8.93 -1.94 11.73
CA CYS A 91 7.98 -1.85 10.61
C CYS A 91 7.35 -3.22 10.36
N LEU A 92 6.05 -3.30 10.06
CA LEU A 92 5.35 -4.56 9.79
C LEU A 92 5.37 -4.92 8.31
N GLY A 93 5.41 -3.93 7.42
CA GLY A 93 5.37 -4.21 5.99
C GLY A 93 5.84 -3.08 5.11
N ILE A 94 6.23 -3.46 3.89
CA ILE A 94 6.61 -2.55 2.82
C ILE A 94 5.65 -2.75 1.64
N GLY A 95 5.14 -1.64 1.10
CA GLY A 95 4.31 -1.64 -0.10
C GLY A 95 5.07 -1.10 -1.31
N PHE A 96 5.29 -1.89 -2.34
CA PHE A 96 5.90 -1.43 -3.57
C PHE A 96 4.87 -0.88 -4.56
N GLY A 97 5.18 0.28 -5.12
CA GLY A 97 4.37 0.98 -6.11
C GLY A 97 5.21 1.92 -6.96
N GLY A 98 4.64 3.06 -7.31
CA GLY A 98 5.30 4.11 -8.09
C GLY A 98 4.52 4.47 -9.34
N GLY A 99 5.15 4.46 -10.52
CA GLY A 99 4.46 4.36 -11.80
C GLY A 99 3.86 2.96 -11.93
N GLU A 100 4.63 2.04 -12.47
CA GLU A 100 4.28 0.61 -12.47
C GLU A 100 5.46 -0.21 -11.94
N PRO A 101 5.33 -0.87 -10.77
CA PRO A 101 6.43 -1.56 -10.13
C PRO A 101 6.97 -2.73 -10.96
N THR A 102 6.15 -3.36 -11.82
CA THR A 102 6.59 -4.46 -12.70
C THR A 102 7.50 -4.01 -13.85
N LEU A 103 7.65 -2.70 -14.06
CA LEU A 103 8.68 -2.14 -14.95
C LEU A 103 10.06 -2.07 -14.28
N TYR A 104 10.12 -2.19 -12.96
CA TYR A 104 11.38 -2.21 -12.23
C TYR A 104 12.04 -3.59 -12.37
N ARG A 105 13.11 -3.66 -13.16
CA ARG A 105 13.72 -4.94 -13.55
C ARG A 105 14.22 -5.78 -12.36
N ARG A 106 14.63 -5.14 -11.27
CA ARG A 106 15.14 -5.81 -10.06
C ARG A 106 14.03 -6.10 -9.02
N LEU A 107 12.73 -5.91 -9.36
CA LEU A 107 11.61 -6.16 -8.47
C LEU A 107 11.66 -7.56 -7.83
N PRO A 108 11.84 -8.68 -8.56
CA PRO A 108 11.89 -10.00 -7.94
C PRO A 108 13.06 -10.16 -6.97
N GLN A 109 14.22 -9.55 -7.28
CA GLN A 109 15.38 -9.61 -6.41
C GLN A 109 15.11 -8.88 -5.08
N VAL A 110 14.56 -7.65 -5.13
CA VAL A 110 14.24 -6.87 -3.92
C VAL A 110 13.17 -7.58 -3.09
N CYS A 111 12.08 -8.05 -3.72
CA CYS A 111 11.03 -8.80 -3.01
C CYS A 111 11.60 -10.04 -2.32
N ARG A 112 12.49 -10.77 -2.98
CA ARG A 112 13.12 -11.97 -2.43
C ARG A 112 14.04 -11.63 -1.27
N HIS A 113 14.86 -10.58 -1.37
CA HIS A 113 15.69 -10.11 -0.26
C HIS A 113 14.83 -9.83 0.98
N VAL A 114 13.74 -9.06 0.82
CA VAL A 114 12.83 -8.75 1.94
C VAL A 114 12.23 -10.02 2.53
N ALA A 115 11.80 -10.96 1.68
CA ALA A 115 11.18 -12.20 2.15
C ALA A 115 12.15 -13.13 2.90
N GLU A 116 13.42 -13.19 2.48
CA GLU A 116 14.42 -14.10 3.02
C GLU A 116 15.18 -13.53 4.23
N HIS A 117 15.40 -12.19 4.27
CA HIS A 117 16.24 -11.56 5.29
C HIS A 117 15.47 -10.76 6.34
N THR A 118 14.15 -10.59 6.16
CA THR A 118 13.31 -9.82 7.08
C THR A 118 12.02 -10.55 7.42
N SER A 119 11.31 -10.06 8.44
CA SER A 119 9.93 -10.48 8.76
C SER A 119 8.86 -9.52 8.22
N LEU A 120 9.23 -8.57 7.36
CA LEU A 120 8.30 -7.63 6.75
C LEU A 120 7.32 -8.32 5.79
N ALA A 121 6.06 -7.91 5.82
CA ALA A 121 5.15 -8.24 4.73
C ALA A 121 5.48 -7.40 3.49
N VAL A 122 5.51 -8.03 2.32
CA VAL A 122 5.66 -7.35 1.04
C VAL A 122 4.30 -7.25 0.36
N THR A 123 3.85 -6.02 0.10
CA THR A 123 2.66 -5.74 -0.71
C THR A 123 3.04 -5.01 -2.00
N MET A 124 2.20 -5.08 -3.01
CA MET A 124 2.46 -4.39 -4.27
C MET A 124 1.17 -3.83 -4.87
N THR A 125 1.20 -2.58 -5.35
CA THR A 125 0.11 -1.98 -6.12
C THR A 125 0.49 -1.89 -7.59
N THR A 126 -0.33 -2.46 -8.47
CA THR A 126 -0.04 -2.61 -9.90
C THR A 126 -1.30 -2.47 -10.76
N HIS A 127 -1.15 -2.12 -12.02
CA HIS A 127 -2.24 -2.24 -13.00
C HIS A 127 -2.39 -3.66 -13.59
N ALA A 128 -1.55 -4.61 -13.20
CA ALA A 128 -1.54 -6.03 -13.53
C ALA A 128 -1.21 -6.42 -14.99
N HIS A 129 -1.30 -5.53 -15.98
CA HIS A 129 -1.12 -5.90 -17.40
C HIS A 129 0.22 -6.54 -17.75
N ARG A 130 1.24 -6.35 -16.91
CA ARG A 130 2.57 -6.95 -17.10
C ARG A 130 2.77 -8.27 -16.33
N PHE A 131 1.77 -8.74 -15.60
CA PHE A 131 1.83 -10.06 -14.97
C PHE A 131 1.83 -11.14 -16.04
N THR A 132 2.89 -11.92 -16.05
CA THR A 132 3.06 -13.11 -16.87
C THR A 132 3.29 -14.30 -15.94
N PRO A 133 3.09 -15.56 -16.39
CA PRO A 133 3.44 -16.73 -15.57
C PRO A 133 4.85 -16.65 -15.01
N ARG A 134 5.83 -16.26 -15.84
CA ARG A 134 7.23 -16.10 -15.41
C ARG A 134 7.41 -15.08 -14.29
N LEU A 135 6.71 -13.93 -14.35
CA LEU A 135 6.79 -12.93 -13.28
C LEU A 135 6.12 -13.44 -12.01
N ILE A 136 4.99 -14.12 -12.14
CA ILE A 136 4.29 -14.76 -11.02
C ILE A 136 5.21 -15.74 -10.31
N ASP A 137 5.85 -16.65 -11.03
CA ASP A 137 6.80 -17.63 -10.48
C ASP A 137 7.97 -16.94 -9.78
N ALA A 138 8.48 -15.82 -10.35
CA ALA A 138 9.59 -15.06 -9.78
C ALA A 138 9.23 -14.33 -8.47
N LEU A 139 7.95 -14.00 -8.26
CA LEU A 139 7.42 -13.28 -7.08
C LEU A 139 6.76 -14.22 -6.06
N ALA A 140 6.50 -15.48 -6.44
CA ALA A 140 5.85 -16.45 -5.56
C ALA A 140 6.66 -16.67 -4.28
N GLY A 141 5.97 -16.66 -3.13
CA GLY A 141 6.59 -16.74 -1.80
C GLY A 141 7.30 -15.49 -1.32
N ALA A 142 7.53 -14.47 -2.20
CA ALA A 142 8.19 -13.23 -1.84
C ALA A 142 7.21 -12.04 -1.70
N VAL A 143 6.02 -12.14 -2.27
CA VAL A 143 4.95 -11.12 -2.16
C VAL A 143 3.79 -11.70 -1.38
N ASN A 144 3.32 -10.98 -0.36
CA ASN A 144 2.26 -11.44 0.55
C ASN A 144 0.88 -10.97 0.09
N PHE A 145 0.79 -9.82 -0.59
CA PHE A 145 -0.49 -9.28 -1.05
C PHE A 145 -0.31 -8.41 -2.31
N VAL A 146 -1.17 -8.59 -3.30
CA VAL A 146 -1.19 -7.77 -4.52
C VAL A 146 -2.44 -6.92 -4.57
N ARG A 147 -2.31 -5.60 -4.75
CA ARG A 147 -3.42 -4.68 -5.02
C ARG A 147 -3.47 -4.36 -6.50
N VAL A 148 -4.57 -4.71 -7.14
CA VAL A 148 -4.78 -4.44 -8.56
C VAL A 148 -5.66 -3.22 -8.75
N SER A 149 -5.19 -2.25 -9.51
CA SER A 149 -5.92 -1.02 -9.79
C SER A 149 -6.98 -1.26 -10.86
N VAL A 150 -8.25 -1.11 -10.48
CA VAL A 150 -9.44 -1.32 -11.33
C VAL A 150 -10.38 -0.14 -11.18
N ASP A 151 -10.45 0.73 -12.19
CA ASP A 151 -11.28 1.95 -12.14
C ASP A 151 -12.42 1.82 -13.15
N GLY A 152 -13.49 1.14 -12.72
CA GLY A 152 -14.62 0.79 -13.56
C GLY A 152 -14.48 -0.58 -14.25
N VAL A 153 -15.47 -0.96 -15.04
CA VAL A 153 -15.59 -2.25 -15.72
C VAL A 153 -15.84 -2.01 -17.21
N GLY A 154 -15.39 -2.92 -18.07
CA GLY A 154 -15.61 -2.85 -19.50
C GLY A 154 -15.19 -1.51 -20.12
N PRO A 155 -16.09 -0.79 -20.81
CA PRO A 155 -15.76 0.45 -21.51
C PRO A 155 -15.21 1.56 -20.62
N ILE A 156 -15.71 1.70 -19.40
CA ILE A 156 -15.20 2.70 -18.43
C ILE A 156 -13.76 2.41 -18.07
N TYR A 157 -13.44 1.15 -17.79
CA TYR A 157 -12.05 0.73 -17.54
C TYR A 157 -11.16 1.02 -18.74
N GLU A 158 -11.59 0.63 -19.94
CA GLU A 158 -10.81 0.79 -21.17
C GLU A 158 -10.55 2.27 -21.51
N GLU A 159 -11.54 3.14 -21.29
CA GLU A 159 -11.38 4.59 -21.45
C GLU A 159 -10.35 5.16 -20.46
N LEU A 160 -10.43 4.76 -19.18
CA LEU A 160 -9.60 5.34 -18.12
C LEU A 160 -8.18 4.76 -18.09
N ARG A 161 -8.04 3.48 -18.43
CA ARG A 161 -6.75 2.76 -18.35
C ARG A 161 -6.06 2.57 -19.70
N GLY A 162 -6.79 2.73 -20.81
CA GLY A 162 -6.27 2.58 -22.16
C GLY A 162 -5.81 1.15 -22.47
N ARG A 163 -6.43 0.14 -21.84
CA ARG A 163 -6.11 -1.28 -22.00
C ARG A 163 -7.40 -2.12 -22.07
N PRO A 164 -7.41 -3.24 -22.85
CA PRO A 164 -8.57 -4.11 -22.91
C PRO A 164 -8.94 -4.68 -21.54
N PHE A 165 -10.22 -4.56 -21.17
CA PHE A 165 -10.72 -5.06 -19.89
C PHE A 165 -10.60 -6.60 -19.78
N VAL A 166 -10.80 -7.31 -20.88
CA VAL A 166 -10.68 -8.77 -20.92
C VAL A 166 -9.29 -9.25 -20.54
N GLU A 167 -8.24 -8.50 -20.88
CA GLU A 167 -6.86 -8.81 -20.46
C GLU A 167 -6.70 -8.64 -18.96
N LEU A 168 -7.28 -7.60 -18.36
CA LEU A 168 -7.26 -7.44 -16.91
C LEU A 168 -7.90 -8.65 -16.21
N VAL A 169 -9.09 -9.07 -16.63
CA VAL A 169 -9.79 -10.23 -16.03
C VAL A 169 -8.93 -11.49 -16.10
N GLN A 170 -8.25 -11.70 -17.22
CA GLN A 170 -7.29 -12.80 -17.34
C GLN A 170 -6.13 -12.68 -16.32
N ARG A 171 -5.58 -11.47 -16.13
CA ARG A 171 -4.50 -11.23 -15.14
C ARG A 171 -4.99 -11.44 -13.71
N LEU A 172 -6.20 -10.98 -13.38
CA LEU A 172 -6.81 -11.22 -12.06
C LEU A 172 -6.93 -12.71 -11.76
N THR A 173 -7.35 -13.53 -12.77
CA THR A 173 -7.40 -14.98 -12.63
C THR A 173 -6.01 -15.59 -12.33
N TRP A 174 -4.95 -15.11 -12.96
CA TRP A 174 -3.60 -15.60 -12.71
C TRP A 174 -3.08 -15.17 -11.34
N ILE A 175 -3.31 -13.90 -10.97
CA ILE A 175 -2.90 -13.34 -9.68
C ILE A 175 -3.60 -14.08 -8.54
N GLY A 176 -4.93 -14.28 -8.61
CA GLY A 176 -5.70 -14.95 -7.57
C GLY A 176 -5.34 -16.43 -7.34
N ARG A 177 -4.70 -17.07 -8.32
CA ARG A 177 -4.17 -18.44 -8.13
C ARG A 177 -2.85 -18.48 -7.39
N ALA A 178 -2.10 -17.39 -7.38
CA ALA A 178 -0.73 -17.33 -6.87
C ALA A 178 -0.56 -16.49 -5.61
N PHE A 179 -1.42 -15.47 -5.43
CA PHE A 179 -1.32 -14.48 -4.36
C PHE A 179 -2.67 -14.22 -3.72
N ARG A 180 -2.65 -13.84 -2.45
CA ARG A 180 -3.74 -13.08 -1.86
C ARG A 180 -3.77 -11.72 -2.55
N PHE A 181 -4.95 -11.23 -2.88
CA PHE A 181 -5.06 -9.96 -3.59
C PHE A 181 -6.35 -9.20 -3.28
N GLY A 182 -6.33 -7.92 -3.56
CA GLY A 182 -7.47 -7.01 -3.48
C GLY A 182 -7.51 -6.06 -4.67
N LEU A 183 -8.61 -5.38 -4.85
CA LEU A 183 -8.79 -4.36 -5.88
C LEU A 183 -8.70 -2.96 -5.27
N ASN A 184 -8.13 -2.02 -6.04
CA ASN A 184 -8.20 -0.59 -5.75
C ASN A 184 -9.06 0.09 -6.81
N CYS A 185 -10.01 0.93 -6.39
CA CYS A 185 -10.81 1.75 -7.28
C CYS A 185 -10.69 3.23 -6.90
N VAL A 186 -10.21 4.06 -7.82
CA VAL A 186 -10.29 5.51 -7.67
C VAL A 186 -11.71 5.95 -7.97
N VAL A 187 -12.38 6.55 -6.98
CA VAL A 187 -13.79 6.95 -7.07
C VAL A 187 -13.90 8.41 -7.47
N ASN A 188 -14.54 8.66 -8.60
CA ASN A 188 -14.86 9.97 -9.15
C ASN A 188 -16.20 9.92 -9.90
N LEU A 189 -16.61 10.97 -10.58
CA LEU A 189 -17.87 11.01 -11.33
C LEU A 189 -18.02 9.92 -12.40
N ARG A 190 -16.88 9.42 -12.94
CA ARG A 190 -16.89 8.38 -13.99
C ARG A 190 -16.99 6.97 -13.42
N THR A 191 -16.33 6.73 -12.29
CA THR A 191 -16.24 5.38 -11.68
C THR A 191 -17.30 5.12 -10.61
N LEU A 192 -17.88 6.17 -10.02
CA LEU A 192 -18.93 6.03 -9.00
C LEU A 192 -20.13 5.18 -9.48
N PRO A 193 -20.66 5.36 -10.71
CA PRO A 193 -21.75 4.53 -11.20
C PRO A 193 -21.40 3.04 -11.40
N ASP A 194 -20.10 2.73 -11.51
CA ASP A 194 -19.60 1.38 -11.77
C ASP A 194 -19.26 0.59 -10.48
N LEU A 195 -19.45 1.15 -9.29
CA LEU A 195 -19.01 0.52 -8.03
C LEU A 195 -19.63 -0.85 -7.79
N ASP A 196 -20.90 -1.05 -8.15
CA ASP A 196 -21.55 -2.37 -8.06
C ASP A 196 -20.85 -3.39 -8.97
N ALA A 197 -20.56 -3.01 -10.22
CA ALA A 197 -19.88 -3.88 -11.18
C ALA A 197 -18.42 -4.17 -10.77
N VAL A 198 -17.72 -3.20 -10.16
CA VAL A 198 -16.37 -3.39 -9.60
C VAL A 198 -16.41 -4.32 -8.38
N SER A 199 -17.43 -4.20 -7.53
CA SER A 199 -17.64 -5.11 -6.39
C SER A 199 -17.94 -6.53 -6.84
N ASP A 200 -18.79 -6.70 -7.86
CA ASP A 200 -19.10 -8.00 -8.46
C ASP A 200 -17.85 -8.63 -9.11
N LEU A 201 -17.03 -7.82 -9.77
CA LEU A 201 -15.74 -8.27 -10.30
C LEU A 201 -14.82 -8.74 -9.16
N ALA A 202 -14.73 -8.00 -8.06
CA ALA A 202 -13.92 -8.38 -6.89
C ALA A 202 -14.41 -9.73 -6.33
N ALA A 203 -15.71 -9.90 -6.13
CA ALA A 203 -16.32 -11.13 -5.63
C ALA A 203 -16.07 -12.33 -6.58
N THR A 204 -16.30 -12.14 -7.87
CA THR A 204 -16.18 -13.23 -8.87
C THR A 204 -14.73 -13.65 -9.14
N THR A 205 -13.78 -12.74 -8.96
CA THR A 205 -12.35 -13.04 -9.12
C THR A 205 -11.68 -13.52 -7.82
N GLY A 206 -12.39 -13.50 -6.69
CA GLY A 206 -11.89 -13.94 -5.39
C GLY A 206 -10.97 -12.90 -4.72
N ALA A 207 -11.13 -11.62 -5.02
CA ALA A 207 -10.43 -10.57 -4.29
C ALA A 207 -10.91 -10.51 -2.83
N GLU A 208 -9.97 -10.41 -1.88
CA GLU A 208 -10.29 -10.38 -0.44
C GLU A 208 -10.88 -9.05 0.01
N GLU A 209 -10.52 -7.96 -0.68
CA GLU A 209 -10.97 -6.61 -0.34
C GLU A 209 -11.06 -5.70 -1.56
N LEU A 210 -11.90 -4.68 -1.44
CA LEU A 210 -12.00 -3.56 -2.38
C LEU A 210 -11.65 -2.25 -1.65
N LEU A 211 -10.52 -1.66 -2.02
CA LEU A 211 -10.09 -0.36 -1.51
C LEU A 211 -10.67 0.76 -2.38
N LEU A 212 -11.51 1.59 -1.79
CA LEU A 212 -12.15 2.74 -2.41
C LEU A 212 -11.36 4.01 -2.09
N LEU A 213 -10.94 4.72 -3.12
CA LEU A 213 -10.08 5.88 -3.03
C LEU A 213 -10.75 7.09 -3.71
N PRO A 214 -11.38 8.02 -2.99
CA PRO A 214 -11.81 9.28 -3.59
C PRO A 214 -10.65 9.92 -4.36
N GLU A 215 -10.90 10.32 -5.63
CA GLU A 215 -9.86 10.95 -6.45
C GLU A 215 -9.28 12.18 -5.72
N ARG A 216 -7.97 12.20 -5.52
CA ARG A 216 -7.26 13.31 -4.89
C ARG A 216 -6.90 14.39 -5.90
N PRO A 217 -6.82 15.66 -5.49
CA PRO A 217 -6.30 16.72 -6.35
C PRO A 217 -4.90 16.36 -6.84
N ALA A 218 -4.70 16.37 -8.15
CA ALA A 218 -3.42 16.09 -8.76
C ALA A 218 -3.32 16.77 -10.14
N ARG A 219 -2.16 17.34 -10.46
CA ARG A 219 -1.84 17.90 -11.78
C ARG A 219 -2.88 18.89 -12.32
N GLY A 220 -3.35 19.78 -11.45
CA GLY A 220 -4.35 20.80 -11.81
C GLY A 220 -5.79 20.25 -11.87
N ARG A 221 -6.02 18.97 -11.56
CA ARG A 221 -7.36 18.40 -11.39
C ARG A 221 -7.82 18.58 -9.95
N PRO A 222 -9.10 18.93 -9.72
CA PRO A 222 -9.60 19.25 -8.38
C PRO A 222 -9.81 18.04 -7.47
N GLY A 223 -9.78 16.81 -8.00
CA GLY A 223 -10.19 15.61 -7.27
C GLY A 223 -11.71 15.43 -7.22
N SER A 224 -12.18 14.51 -6.37
CA SER A 224 -13.60 14.23 -6.21
C SER A 224 -14.29 15.37 -5.46
N SER A 225 -15.47 15.79 -5.98
CA SER A 225 -16.30 16.79 -5.33
C SER A 225 -16.93 16.23 -4.03
N PRO A 226 -17.36 17.12 -3.10
CA PRO A 226 -18.09 16.68 -1.90
C PRO A 226 -19.31 15.83 -2.20
N ASN A 227 -20.02 16.07 -3.30
CA ASN A 227 -21.17 15.27 -3.72
C ASN A 227 -20.77 13.82 -4.11
N VAL A 228 -19.64 13.64 -4.78
CA VAL A 228 -19.11 12.31 -5.10
C VAL A 228 -18.73 11.58 -3.83
N VAL A 229 -18.08 12.23 -2.88
CA VAL A 229 -17.72 11.65 -1.58
C VAL A 229 -18.97 11.28 -0.79
N ALA A 230 -19.98 12.12 -0.74
CA ALA A 230 -21.23 11.84 -0.07
C ALA A 230 -21.96 10.64 -0.71
N ALA A 231 -22.01 10.59 -2.05
CA ALA A 231 -22.60 9.47 -2.77
C ALA A 231 -21.82 8.14 -2.56
N LEU A 232 -20.50 8.20 -2.48
CA LEU A 232 -19.66 7.06 -2.10
C LEU A 232 -19.99 6.58 -0.68
N HIS A 233 -20.09 7.49 0.30
CA HIS A 233 -20.43 7.13 1.68
C HIS A 233 -21.82 6.51 1.77
N GLN A 234 -22.80 7.02 0.99
CA GLN A 234 -24.12 6.41 0.91
C GLN A 234 -24.05 4.99 0.31
N TRP A 235 -23.32 4.82 -0.80
CA TRP A 235 -23.13 3.51 -1.42
C TRP A 235 -22.50 2.51 -0.45
N ILE A 236 -21.47 2.91 0.33
CA ILE A 236 -20.84 2.07 1.35
C ILE A 236 -21.84 1.69 2.44
N THR A 237 -22.67 2.63 2.89
CA THR A 237 -23.71 2.40 3.91
C THR A 237 -24.74 1.37 3.45
N ASP A 238 -25.10 1.40 2.17
CA ASP A 238 -26.10 0.52 1.56
C ASP A 238 -25.50 -0.81 1.05
N TYR A 239 -24.17 -0.90 1.01
CA TYR A 239 -23.46 -2.10 0.51
C TYR A 239 -23.80 -3.34 1.32
N ARG A 240 -24.10 -4.44 0.61
CA ARG A 240 -24.42 -5.75 1.20
C ARG A 240 -23.68 -6.90 0.48
N GLY A 241 -22.69 -6.55 -0.34
CA GLY A 241 -21.89 -7.55 -1.05
C GLY A 241 -20.94 -8.32 -0.13
N PRO A 242 -20.33 -9.40 -0.63
CA PRO A 242 -19.49 -10.30 0.16
C PRO A 242 -18.03 -9.82 0.34
N VAL A 243 -17.60 -8.81 -0.41
CA VAL A 243 -16.21 -8.34 -0.40
C VAL A 243 -16.00 -7.30 0.71
N ALA A 244 -14.94 -7.43 1.48
CA ALA A 244 -14.61 -6.43 2.51
C ALA A 244 -14.26 -5.08 1.84
N LEU A 245 -14.93 -4.01 2.31
CA LEU A 245 -14.62 -2.65 1.85
C LEU A 245 -13.55 -2.02 2.73
N THR A 246 -12.61 -1.31 2.11
CA THR A 246 -11.59 -0.52 2.79
C THR A 246 -11.54 0.89 2.22
N LEU A 247 -11.13 1.86 3.03
CA LEU A 247 -10.99 3.27 2.66
C LEU A 247 -9.58 3.76 2.89
N GLY A 248 -9.17 4.77 2.15
CA GLY A 248 -7.94 5.51 2.46
C GLY A 248 -8.04 6.23 3.80
N ALA A 249 -6.90 6.41 4.47
CA ALA A 249 -6.85 7.13 5.72
C ALA A 249 -7.45 8.55 5.57
N GLY A 250 -8.39 8.89 6.44
CA GLY A 250 -9.08 10.17 6.43
C GLY A 250 -10.27 10.27 5.48
N ASP A 251 -10.63 9.20 4.76
CA ASP A 251 -11.76 9.19 3.82
C ASP A 251 -13.07 8.67 4.41
N SER A 252 -13.04 8.19 5.64
CA SER A 252 -14.21 7.58 6.30
C SER A 252 -15.33 8.56 6.67
N GLY A 253 -15.01 9.84 6.90
CA GLY A 253 -16.00 10.80 7.37
C GLY A 253 -16.72 10.30 8.61
N SER A 254 -18.06 10.16 8.53
CA SER A 254 -18.92 9.63 9.62
C SER A 254 -19.21 8.13 9.51
N LEU A 255 -18.62 7.43 8.54
CA LEU A 255 -18.81 5.98 8.41
C LEU A 255 -18.28 5.23 9.62
N PRO A 256 -18.99 4.20 10.13
CA PRO A 256 -18.47 3.34 11.18
C PRO A 256 -17.35 2.47 10.60
N ILE A 257 -16.13 2.73 11.06
CA ILE A 257 -14.94 1.95 10.67
C ILE A 257 -14.32 1.27 11.87
N ALA A 258 -13.72 0.11 11.65
CA ALA A 258 -12.87 -0.51 12.65
C ALA A 258 -11.55 0.27 12.73
N GLN A 259 -11.24 0.78 13.90
CA GLN A 259 -9.98 1.49 14.19
C GLN A 259 -9.32 0.89 15.43
N PRO A 260 -8.65 -0.27 15.26
CA PRO A 260 -8.10 -1.00 16.40
C PRO A 260 -6.90 -0.32 17.07
N LEU A 261 -6.32 0.70 16.43
CA LEU A 261 -5.09 1.38 16.87
C LEU A 261 -5.31 2.90 16.83
N PRO A 262 -6.16 3.45 17.71
CA PRO A 262 -6.60 4.85 17.65
C PRO A 262 -5.47 5.85 17.99
N SER A 263 -4.48 5.45 18.79
CA SER A 263 -3.40 6.33 19.23
C SER A 263 -2.17 6.29 18.31
N GLU A 264 -2.04 5.26 17.47
CA GLU A 264 -0.96 5.16 16.50
C GLU A 264 -1.32 5.89 15.21
N THR A 265 -0.96 7.17 15.11
CA THR A 265 -1.34 8.08 14.03
C THR A 265 -0.15 8.66 13.27
N GLY A 266 -0.43 9.32 12.14
CA GLY A 266 0.56 10.07 11.36
C GLY A 266 1.74 9.21 10.90
N LEU A 267 2.96 9.72 11.09
CA LEU A 267 4.19 9.05 10.69
C LEU A 267 4.50 7.78 11.50
N ARG A 268 3.83 7.53 12.60
CA ARG A 268 3.92 6.22 13.29
C ARG A 268 3.20 5.13 12.50
N THR A 269 2.09 5.48 11.84
CA THR A 269 1.30 4.53 11.07
C THR A 269 1.89 4.29 9.68
N TYR A 270 2.21 5.39 8.98
CA TYR A 270 2.52 5.32 7.56
C TYR A 270 3.51 6.39 7.13
N ALA A 271 4.40 6.02 6.20
CA ALA A 271 5.23 6.94 5.44
C ALA A 271 5.36 6.48 3.98
N HIS A 272 5.76 7.38 3.10
CA HIS A 272 5.98 7.12 1.69
C HIS A 272 7.39 7.54 1.27
N ILE A 273 8.12 6.67 0.57
CA ILE A 273 9.37 7.02 -0.10
C ILE A 273 9.09 7.09 -1.60
N ASP A 274 9.30 8.25 -2.20
CA ASP A 274 9.13 8.42 -3.64
C ASP A 274 10.32 7.88 -4.45
N ALA A 275 10.16 7.78 -5.78
CA ALA A 275 11.18 7.23 -6.67
C ALA A 275 12.48 8.08 -6.76
N SER A 276 12.50 9.27 -6.18
CA SER A 276 13.71 10.09 -6.02
C SER A 276 14.45 9.83 -4.69
N GLY A 277 13.90 8.99 -3.80
CA GLY A 277 14.46 8.69 -2.50
C GLY A 277 14.09 9.72 -1.43
N THR A 278 12.95 10.41 -1.59
CA THR A 278 12.45 11.39 -0.61
C THR A 278 11.35 10.74 0.24
N LEU A 279 11.53 10.76 1.56
CA LEU A 279 10.52 10.33 2.53
C LEU A 279 9.47 11.41 2.70
N ARG A 280 8.21 11.03 2.60
CA ARG A 280 7.03 11.91 2.69
C ARG A 280 5.99 11.33 3.62
N ARG A 281 5.03 12.13 4.09
CA ARG A 281 3.88 11.68 4.89
C ARG A 281 2.94 10.77 4.10
N SER A 282 2.77 11.06 2.82
CA SER A 282 2.03 10.21 1.88
C SER A 282 2.49 10.51 0.46
N SER A 283 2.03 9.70 -0.49
CA SER A 283 2.30 9.88 -1.92
C SER A 283 1.71 11.17 -2.53
N TYR A 284 0.84 11.86 -1.79
CA TYR A 284 0.21 13.11 -2.22
C TYR A 284 0.89 14.37 -1.64
N HIS A 285 1.77 14.23 -0.65
CA HIS A 285 2.49 15.38 -0.10
C HIS A 285 3.65 15.78 -1.01
N SER A 286 3.79 17.09 -1.26
CA SER A 286 4.86 17.64 -2.08
C SER A 286 6.17 17.82 -1.32
N THR A 287 6.11 18.01 0.00
CA THR A 287 7.27 18.20 0.88
C THR A 287 7.72 16.88 1.48
N GLY A 288 9.00 16.77 1.80
CA GLY A 288 9.58 15.58 2.41
C GLY A 288 11.06 15.75 2.75
N GLU A 289 11.68 14.68 3.21
CA GLU A 289 13.10 14.61 3.58
C GLU A 289 13.83 13.60 2.70
N PRO A 290 14.99 13.94 2.12
CA PRO A 290 15.78 12.97 1.38
C PRO A 290 16.27 11.86 2.32
N VAL A 291 16.14 10.61 1.87
CA VAL A 291 16.77 9.48 2.55
C VAL A 291 18.23 9.42 2.09
N ASP A 292 19.10 9.92 2.93
CA ASP A 292 20.55 9.96 2.70
C ASP A 292 21.25 8.69 3.27
N GLU A 293 22.57 8.73 3.41
CA GLU A 293 23.36 7.60 3.90
C GLU A 293 23.05 7.22 5.37
N ARG A 294 22.40 8.12 6.14
CA ARG A 294 21.98 7.87 7.51
C ARG A 294 20.70 7.03 7.61
N GLY A 295 20.06 6.71 6.47
CA GLY A 295 18.94 5.81 6.39
C GLY A 295 17.55 6.46 6.51
N VAL A 296 16.56 5.60 6.56
CA VAL A 296 15.13 5.98 6.58
C VAL A 296 14.73 6.60 7.91
N LEU A 297 15.23 6.06 9.03
CA LEU A 297 14.90 6.56 10.36
C LEU A 297 15.40 7.98 10.58
N ALA A 298 16.60 8.30 10.12
CA ALA A 298 17.13 9.66 10.20
C ALA A 298 16.31 10.65 9.35
N ALA A 299 15.82 10.23 8.18
CA ALA A 299 14.91 11.04 7.38
C ALA A 299 13.55 11.22 8.07
N LEU A 300 13.05 10.17 8.73
CA LEU A 300 11.82 10.21 9.51
C LEU A 300 11.90 11.21 10.67
N GLU A 301 12.99 11.18 11.43
CA GLU A 301 13.24 12.12 12.53
C GLU A 301 13.26 13.58 12.05
N ARG A 302 13.94 13.86 10.93
CA ARG A 302 13.94 15.20 10.34
C ARG A 302 12.53 15.64 9.89
N LEU A 303 11.76 14.72 9.32
CA LEU A 303 10.41 15.01 8.89
C LEU A 303 9.47 15.30 10.07
N GLN A 304 9.64 14.59 11.19
CA GLN A 304 8.87 14.80 12.43
C GLN A 304 9.21 16.14 13.09
N GLN A 305 10.51 16.53 13.13
CA GLN A 305 10.93 17.80 13.73
C GLN A 305 10.33 19.03 13.05
N LYS A 306 10.06 18.94 11.73
CA LYS A 306 9.39 20.02 10.97
C LYS A 306 7.91 20.23 11.31
N ASP A 307 7.32 19.29 12.05
CA ASP A 307 5.91 19.43 12.51
C ASP A 307 5.79 20.19 13.81
N VAL A 308 6.87 20.25 14.57
CA VAL A 308 6.91 20.89 15.89
C VAL A 308 7.40 22.33 15.80
N ALA A 309 7.99 22.72 14.67
CA ALA A 309 8.49 24.06 14.40
C ALA A 309 7.49 24.92 13.63
#